data_3c090c31c1a3217d62da4f5fa308d8db
#
_entry.id   3c090c31c1a3217d62da4f5fa308d8db
#
_cell.length_a   1.000
_cell.length_b   1.000
_cell.length_c   1.000
_cell.angle_alpha   90.00
_cell.angle_beta   90.00
_cell.angle_gamma   90.00
#
_symmetry.space_group_name_H-M   'P 1'
#
loop_
_entity.id
_entity.type
_entity.pdbx_description
1 polymer ?
#
loop_
_entity_poly.entity_id
_entity_poly.type
_entity_poly.pdbx_seq_one_letter_code
_entity_poly.pdbx_strand_id
1 'polypeptide(L)'
;MIFALLGVALALTAAPPQHVIHGDRTAGGIKIARSAPADVKKLFGPPSTSRATSPQSCVQSWKRTHLAVHFFTFEGKPCSAGVALIVTVTGRTAWRTAVGLRVGDSAARLRTLYPRARLRTGFAGDSGYWLVTRQVCAEVGGGSYPGLLARMQRGRVSALVARSSVCD
;
A
#
# COMPACT_ATOMS: atom_id res chain seq x y z
N MET A 1 42.70 -41.70 -6.80
CA MET A 1 42.52 -40.29 -6.29
C MET A 1 41.24 -39.78 -6.88
N ILE A 2 40.20 -39.67 -6.06
CA ILE A 2 38.88 -39.18 -6.47
C ILE A 2 38.70 -37.77 -5.86
N PHE A 3 38.66 -36.72 -6.70
CA PHE A 3 38.38 -35.36 -6.27
C PHE A 3 36.86 -35.17 -6.16
N ALA A 4 36.37 -35.04 -4.96
CA ALA A 4 35.01 -34.64 -4.71
C ALA A 4 34.88 -33.11 -4.86
N LEU A 5 34.16 -32.63 -5.89
CA LEU A 5 33.78 -31.24 -6.06
C LEU A 5 32.60 -30.92 -5.11
N LEU A 6 32.90 -30.21 -4.02
CA LEU A 6 31.83 -29.60 -3.19
C LEU A 6 31.25 -28.40 -3.94
N GLY A 7 30.04 -28.57 -4.45
CA GLY A 7 29.23 -27.47 -4.99
C GLY A 7 28.66 -26.62 -3.86
N VAL A 8 29.14 -25.38 -3.69
CA VAL A 8 28.56 -24.39 -2.79
C VAL A 8 27.32 -23.82 -3.45
N ALA A 9 26.14 -24.20 -2.97
CA ALA A 9 24.89 -23.61 -3.38
C ALA A 9 24.77 -22.20 -2.73
N LEU A 10 24.97 -21.13 -3.52
CA LEU A 10 24.65 -19.77 -3.09
C LEU A 10 23.14 -19.64 -2.97
N ALA A 11 22.62 -19.61 -1.75
CA ALA A 11 21.25 -19.22 -1.48
C ALA A 11 21.09 -17.73 -1.80
N LEU A 12 20.37 -17.42 -2.89
CA LEU A 12 19.92 -16.06 -3.21
C LEU A 12 18.93 -15.62 -2.12
N THR A 13 19.43 -14.93 -1.09
CA THR A 13 18.59 -14.27 -0.10
C THR A 13 17.89 -13.10 -0.79
N ALA A 14 16.56 -13.20 -0.97
CA ALA A 14 15.75 -12.09 -1.45
C ALA A 14 15.95 -10.88 -0.53
N ALA A 15 16.27 -9.72 -1.12
CA ALA A 15 16.42 -8.49 -0.37
C ALA A 15 15.12 -8.21 0.44
N PRO A 16 15.23 -7.79 1.72
CA PRO A 16 14.05 -7.51 2.53
C PRO A 16 13.19 -6.44 1.86
N PRO A 17 11.85 -6.53 1.96
CA PRO A 17 10.95 -5.60 1.32
C PRO A 17 11.26 -4.17 1.79
N GLN A 18 11.54 -3.29 0.84
CA GLN A 18 11.79 -1.88 1.14
C GLN A 18 10.48 -1.24 1.59
N HIS A 19 10.44 -0.66 2.80
CA HIS A 19 9.28 0.04 3.35
C HIS A 19 9.09 1.43 2.69
N VAL A 20 9.05 1.46 1.36
CA VAL A 20 8.89 2.67 0.56
C VAL A 20 7.61 2.62 -0.25
N ILE A 21 6.85 3.73 -0.23
CA ILE A 21 5.66 3.95 -1.04
C ILE A 21 6.05 4.84 -2.21
N HIS A 22 5.98 4.32 -3.42
CA HIS A 22 6.24 5.04 -4.67
C HIS A 22 4.93 5.51 -5.31
N GLY A 23 4.43 6.63 -4.81
CA GLY A 23 3.15 7.21 -5.28
C GLY A 23 1.99 6.26 -5.02
N ASP A 24 1.22 6.01 -6.06
CA ASP A 24 0.07 5.12 -6.11
C ASP A 24 0.36 3.76 -6.79
N ARG A 25 1.60 3.52 -7.18
CA ARG A 25 1.96 2.33 -7.98
C ARG A 25 2.45 1.17 -7.14
N THR A 26 3.33 1.44 -6.19
CA THR A 26 3.93 0.38 -5.36
C THR A 26 4.09 0.80 -3.91
N ALA A 27 3.96 -0.17 -3.01
CA ALA A 27 4.23 0.00 -1.59
C ALA A 27 4.97 -1.25 -1.06
N GLY A 28 6.27 -1.11 -0.76
CA GLY A 28 7.09 -2.21 -0.23
C GLY A 28 7.15 -3.43 -1.13
N GLY A 29 7.14 -3.24 -2.45
CA GLY A 29 7.09 -4.33 -3.44
C GLY A 29 5.68 -4.77 -3.84
N ILE A 30 4.63 -4.38 -3.10
CA ILE A 30 3.24 -4.60 -3.51
C ILE A 30 2.96 -3.72 -4.72
N LYS A 31 2.60 -4.30 -5.85
CA LYS A 31 2.13 -3.60 -7.05
C LYS A 31 0.63 -3.37 -6.90
N ILE A 32 0.21 -2.11 -6.73
CA ILE A 32 -1.21 -1.73 -6.56
C ILE A 32 -1.93 -2.01 -7.89
N ALA A 33 -3.17 -2.49 -7.82
CA ALA A 33 -3.99 -3.02 -8.92
C ALA A 33 -3.45 -4.31 -9.60
N ARG A 34 -2.38 -4.93 -9.07
CA ARG A 34 -1.80 -6.13 -9.70
C ARG A 34 -1.45 -7.25 -8.72
N SER A 35 -0.91 -6.94 -7.55
CA SER A 35 -0.47 -7.98 -6.59
C SER A 35 -1.65 -8.73 -6.01
N ALA A 36 -1.61 -10.05 -6.11
CA ALA A 36 -2.57 -10.94 -5.46
C ALA A 36 -2.23 -11.13 -3.96
N PRO A 37 -3.17 -11.65 -3.13
CA PRO A 37 -2.90 -11.97 -1.73
C PRO A 37 -1.68 -12.88 -1.52
N ALA A 38 -1.46 -13.84 -2.42
CA ALA A 38 -0.30 -14.74 -2.39
C ALA A 38 1.03 -14.01 -2.59
N ASP A 39 1.07 -12.96 -3.44
CA ASP A 39 2.27 -12.17 -3.67
C ASP A 39 2.62 -11.34 -2.44
N VAL A 40 1.62 -10.73 -1.81
CA VAL A 40 1.82 -9.95 -0.58
C VAL A 40 2.29 -10.86 0.57
N LYS A 41 1.75 -12.09 0.66
CA LYS A 41 2.22 -13.11 1.62
C LYS A 41 3.67 -13.51 1.37
N LYS A 42 4.14 -13.58 0.13
CA LYS A 42 5.57 -13.84 -0.17
C LYS A 42 6.46 -12.70 0.32
N LEU A 43 6.00 -11.45 0.26
CA LEU A 43 6.77 -10.27 0.67
C LEU A 43 6.82 -10.09 2.20
N PHE A 44 5.70 -10.30 2.90
CA PHE A 44 5.53 -9.92 4.31
C PHE A 44 5.25 -11.11 5.24
N GLY A 45 5.24 -12.34 4.72
CA GLY A 45 4.81 -13.52 5.47
C GLY A 45 3.28 -13.62 5.59
N PRO A 46 2.78 -14.56 6.39
CA PRO A 46 1.33 -14.71 6.58
C PRO A 46 0.73 -13.46 7.26
N PRO A 47 -0.48 -13.03 6.87
CA PRO A 47 -1.14 -11.91 7.53
C PRO A 47 -1.51 -12.26 8.98
N SER A 48 -1.47 -11.27 9.86
CA SER A 48 -1.92 -11.41 11.26
C SER A 48 -3.44 -11.57 11.35
N THR A 49 -4.17 -10.95 10.42
CA THR A 49 -5.63 -11.07 10.28
C THR A 49 -6.00 -11.06 8.81
N SER A 50 -7.08 -11.78 8.47
CA SER A 50 -7.66 -11.82 7.14
C SER A 50 -9.18 -11.82 7.30
N ARG A 51 -9.86 -10.81 6.76
CA ARG A 51 -11.31 -10.63 6.92
C ARG A 51 -11.96 -10.20 5.61
N ALA A 52 -12.92 -10.98 5.13
CA ALA A 52 -13.81 -10.54 4.07
C ALA A 52 -14.68 -9.38 4.58
N THR A 53 -14.76 -8.30 3.83
CA THR A 53 -15.56 -7.11 4.13
C THR A 53 -16.81 -7.05 3.25
N SER A 54 -16.78 -7.76 2.13
CA SER A 54 -17.92 -8.03 1.24
C SER A 54 -17.65 -9.32 0.45
N PRO A 55 -18.59 -9.82 -0.36
CA PRO A 55 -18.35 -10.95 -1.26
C PRO A 55 -17.17 -10.76 -2.22
N GLN A 56 -16.82 -9.50 -2.52
CA GLN A 56 -15.77 -9.14 -3.47
C GLN A 56 -14.53 -8.52 -2.79
N SER A 57 -14.55 -8.30 -1.48
CA SER A 57 -13.53 -7.52 -0.80
C SER A 57 -12.98 -8.22 0.42
N CYS A 58 -11.67 -8.08 0.61
CA CYS A 58 -10.96 -8.59 1.77
C CYS A 58 -9.93 -7.59 2.28
N VAL A 59 -9.82 -7.48 3.59
CA VAL A 59 -8.71 -6.77 4.25
C VAL A 59 -7.81 -7.78 4.94
N GLN A 60 -6.53 -7.76 4.59
CA GLN A 60 -5.48 -8.49 5.30
C GLN A 60 -4.55 -7.50 6.00
N SER A 61 -4.14 -7.83 7.22
CA SER A 61 -3.29 -6.94 8.03
C SER A 61 -2.08 -7.66 8.57
N TRP A 62 -0.95 -6.94 8.63
CA TRP A 62 0.33 -7.37 9.19
C TRP A 62 0.67 -6.45 10.36
N LYS A 63 0.37 -6.88 11.59
CA LYS A 63 0.55 -6.07 12.82
C LYS A 63 1.98 -5.58 13.00
N ARG A 64 2.98 -6.44 12.77
CA ARG A 64 4.41 -6.11 12.96
C ARG A 64 4.90 -4.98 12.06
N THR A 65 4.36 -4.85 10.87
CA THR A 65 4.72 -3.81 9.89
C THR A 65 3.71 -2.69 9.83
N HIS A 66 2.63 -2.75 10.62
CA HIS A 66 1.51 -1.80 10.61
C HIS A 66 0.93 -1.59 9.20
N LEU A 67 0.91 -2.67 8.42
CA LEU A 67 0.42 -2.71 7.05
C LEU A 67 -0.99 -3.31 7.02
N ALA A 68 -1.88 -2.72 6.24
CA ALA A 68 -3.15 -3.32 5.85
C ALA A 68 -3.29 -3.20 4.33
N VAL A 69 -3.76 -4.27 3.71
CA VAL A 69 -4.01 -4.31 2.26
C VAL A 69 -5.45 -4.71 2.03
N HIS A 70 -6.14 -3.90 1.23
CA HIS A 70 -7.50 -4.17 0.79
C HIS A 70 -7.43 -4.77 -0.61
N PHE A 71 -7.88 -5.99 -0.73
CA PHE A 71 -7.99 -6.74 -1.98
C PHE A 71 -9.41 -6.67 -2.51
N PHE A 72 -9.54 -6.62 -3.82
CA PHE A 72 -10.81 -6.69 -4.53
C PHE A 72 -10.76 -7.79 -5.58
N THR A 73 -11.84 -8.57 -5.71
CA THR A 73 -11.98 -9.60 -6.73
C THR A 73 -13.34 -9.51 -7.41
N PHE A 74 -13.38 -9.75 -8.70
CA PHE A 74 -14.65 -9.95 -9.42
C PHE A 74 -15.12 -11.39 -9.33
N GLU A 75 -14.18 -12.33 -9.19
CA GLU A 75 -14.42 -13.77 -9.16
C GLU A 75 -13.63 -14.45 -8.04
N GLY A 76 -14.14 -15.56 -7.53
CA GLY A 76 -13.47 -16.37 -6.52
C GLY A 76 -13.75 -15.92 -5.08
N LYS A 77 -13.04 -16.55 -4.14
CA LYS A 77 -13.20 -16.27 -2.71
C LYS A 77 -12.43 -15.00 -2.33
N PRO A 78 -13.04 -14.01 -1.66
CA PRO A 78 -12.31 -12.89 -1.09
C PRO A 78 -11.23 -13.43 -0.15
N CYS A 79 -10.13 -12.70 0.01
CA CYS A 79 -8.92 -13.06 0.75
C CYS A 79 -8.00 -14.12 0.12
N SER A 80 -8.41 -14.88 -0.86
CA SER A 80 -7.55 -15.81 -1.60
C SER A 80 -7.35 -15.43 -3.06
N ALA A 81 -8.26 -14.63 -3.62
CA ALA A 81 -8.20 -14.13 -4.99
C ALA A 81 -8.25 -12.59 -5.01
N GLY A 82 -8.10 -12.03 -6.21
CA GLY A 82 -8.18 -10.59 -6.45
C GLY A 82 -6.84 -9.87 -6.43
N VAL A 83 -6.93 -8.54 -6.48
CA VAL A 83 -5.76 -7.65 -6.55
C VAL A 83 -5.78 -6.62 -5.42
N ALA A 84 -4.60 -6.20 -4.98
CA ALA A 84 -4.42 -5.16 -3.97
C ALA A 84 -4.83 -3.80 -4.55
N LEU A 85 -5.94 -3.22 -4.08
CA LEU A 85 -6.39 -1.90 -4.51
C LEU A 85 -5.98 -0.79 -3.56
N ILE A 86 -5.93 -1.07 -2.25
CA ILE A 86 -5.58 -0.07 -1.25
C ILE A 86 -4.53 -0.66 -0.32
N VAL A 87 -3.43 0.08 -0.15
CA VAL A 87 -2.38 -0.22 0.82
C VAL A 87 -2.36 0.90 1.85
N THR A 88 -2.61 0.54 3.10
CA THR A 88 -2.63 1.48 4.23
C THR A 88 -1.50 1.14 5.20
N VAL A 89 -0.73 2.16 5.55
CA VAL A 89 0.32 2.08 6.55
C VAL A 89 -0.01 3.00 7.70
N THR A 90 0.04 2.49 8.92
CA THR A 90 -0.22 3.21 10.16
C THR A 90 0.96 3.07 11.12
N GLY A 91 0.93 3.81 12.24
CA GLY A 91 1.96 3.70 13.27
C GLY A 91 3.33 4.24 12.85
N ARG A 92 4.19 4.52 13.84
CA ARG A 92 5.57 4.97 13.61
C ARG A 92 6.46 3.78 13.25
N THR A 93 6.65 3.53 11.98
CA THR A 93 7.43 2.42 11.44
C THR A 93 8.47 2.91 10.45
N ALA A 94 9.21 1.97 9.84
CA ALA A 94 10.18 2.28 8.79
C ALA A 94 9.54 2.77 7.47
N TRP A 95 8.21 2.71 7.34
CA TRP A 95 7.51 3.13 6.13
C TRP A 95 7.65 4.63 5.85
N ARG A 96 7.96 4.94 4.61
CA ARG A 96 8.05 6.31 4.10
C ARG A 96 7.59 6.39 2.65
N THR A 97 7.19 7.57 2.21
CA THR A 97 7.04 7.82 0.77
C THR A 97 8.42 7.93 0.11
N ALA A 98 8.47 7.88 -1.22
CA ALA A 98 9.71 8.04 -1.97
C ALA A 98 10.47 9.35 -1.65
N VAL A 99 9.73 10.43 -1.30
CA VAL A 99 10.31 11.72 -0.89
C VAL A 99 10.52 11.84 0.63
N GLY A 100 10.32 10.75 1.40
CA GLY A 100 10.69 10.65 2.80
C GLY A 100 9.61 11.03 3.82
N LEU A 101 8.35 11.28 3.44
CA LEU A 101 7.25 11.51 4.39
C LEU A 101 6.92 10.21 5.13
N ARG A 102 6.75 10.31 6.47
CA ARG A 102 6.46 9.18 7.37
C ARG A 102 5.21 9.41 8.19
N VAL A 103 4.65 8.33 8.71
CA VAL A 103 3.64 8.42 9.77
C VAL A 103 4.28 9.01 11.02
N GLY A 104 3.62 9.98 11.63
CA GLY A 104 4.10 10.77 12.76
C GLY A 104 4.70 12.12 12.38
N ASP A 105 5.03 12.35 11.10
CA ASP A 105 5.51 13.65 10.63
C ASP A 105 4.46 14.76 10.82
N SER A 106 4.93 15.99 11.04
CA SER A 106 4.07 17.16 11.20
C SER A 106 3.45 17.60 9.87
N ALA A 107 2.35 18.35 9.94
CA ALA A 107 1.76 19.00 8.78
C ALA A 107 2.74 19.97 8.08
N ALA A 108 3.65 20.62 8.82
CA ALA A 108 4.68 21.46 8.24
C ALA A 108 5.64 20.64 7.38
N ARG A 109 6.15 19.51 7.89
CA ARG A 109 7.01 18.58 7.14
C ARG A 109 6.31 18.05 5.90
N LEU A 110 5.03 17.69 5.99
CA LEU A 110 4.23 17.25 4.85
C LEU A 110 4.20 18.33 3.75
N ARG A 111 3.90 19.59 4.10
CA ARG A 111 3.85 20.70 3.13
C ARG A 111 5.20 20.98 2.49
N THR A 112 6.31 20.83 3.23
CA THR A 112 7.67 20.95 2.68
C THR A 112 7.94 19.88 1.62
N LEU A 113 7.58 18.61 1.91
CA LEU A 113 7.83 17.51 0.99
C LEU A 113 6.83 17.44 -0.17
N TYR A 114 5.61 17.91 0.04
CA TYR A 114 4.52 17.92 -0.93
C TYR A 114 3.87 19.31 -1.01
N PRO A 115 4.52 20.32 -1.59
CA PRO A 115 4.02 21.71 -1.61
C PRO A 115 2.71 21.87 -2.38
N ARG A 116 2.41 20.95 -3.28
CA ARG A 116 1.15 20.93 -4.06
C ARG A 116 0.02 20.14 -3.38
N ALA A 117 0.30 19.44 -2.28
CA ALA A 117 -0.74 18.68 -1.58
C ALA A 117 -1.83 19.62 -1.05
N ARG A 118 -3.09 19.21 -1.17
CA ARG A 118 -4.25 19.94 -0.66
C ARG A 118 -5.01 19.07 0.31
N LEU A 119 -5.46 19.67 1.41
CA LEU A 119 -6.42 19.04 2.31
C LEU A 119 -7.77 18.97 1.56
N ARG A 120 -8.30 17.78 1.43
CA ARG A 120 -9.59 17.54 0.79
C ARG A 120 -10.39 16.54 1.61
N THR A 121 -11.68 16.75 1.66
CA THR A 121 -12.69 15.75 2.02
C THR A 121 -13.15 15.13 0.72
N GLY A 122 -13.04 13.83 0.59
CA GLY A 122 -13.19 13.39 -0.73
C GLY A 122 -13.86 12.07 -0.98
N PHE A 123 -13.54 11.51 -2.12
CA PHE A 123 -14.04 10.27 -2.67
C PHE A 123 -14.10 9.17 -1.59
N ALA A 124 -15.29 8.57 -1.41
CA ALA A 124 -15.55 7.48 -0.45
C ALA A 124 -15.19 7.81 1.03
N GLY A 125 -15.33 9.08 1.46
CA GLY A 125 -15.06 9.48 2.84
C GLY A 125 -13.58 9.64 3.18
N ASP A 126 -12.67 9.57 2.22
CA ASP A 126 -11.25 9.78 2.42
C ASP A 126 -10.92 11.26 2.63
N SER A 127 -10.74 11.64 3.90
CA SER A 127 -10.28 12.97 4.29
C SER A 127 -8.78 12.98 4.56
N GLY A 128 -8.07 13.97 4.02
CA GLY A 128 -6.63 14.13 4.24
C GLY A 128 -5.94 14.93 3.15
N TYR A 129 -4.61 14.99 3.23
CA TYR A 129 -3.81 15.62 2.19
C TYR A 129 -3.61 14.68 1.01
N TRP A 130 -4.13 15.07 -0.14
CA TRP A 130 -3.91 14.35 -1.40
C TRP A 130 -2.51 14.67 -1.91
N LEU A 131 -1.62 13.68 -1.83
CA LEU A 131 -0.22 13.79 -2.23
C LEU A 131 -0.04 13.50 -3.73
N VAL A 132 -0.84 12.57 -4.25
CA VAL A 132 -0.97 12.23 -5.67
C VAL A 132 -2.44 12.20 -5.99
N THR A 133 -2.85 12.93 -7.03
CA THR A 133 -4.23 12.96 -7.53
C THR A 133 -4.31 12.17 -8.83
N ARG A 134 -5.35 11.34 -8.97
CA ARG A 134 -5.69 10.60 -10.17
C ARG A 134 -7.09 10.96 -10.66
N GLN A 135 -7.33 10.74 -11.93
CA GLN A 135 -8.68 10.85 -12.51
C GLN A 135 -9.41 9.52 -12.37
N VAL A 136 -10.68 9.58 -12.05
CA VAL A 136 -11.58 8.42 -12.15
C VAL A 136 -11.92 8.23 -13.62
N CYS A 137 -12.04 7.00 -14.07
CA CYS A 137 -12.46 6.70 -15.42
C CYS A 137 -13.88 7.25 -15.69
N ALA A 138 -14.12 7.70 -16.93
CA ALA A 138 -15.38 8.34 -17.32
C ALA A 138 -16.60 7.42 -17.14
N GLU A 139 -16.41 6.10 -17.30
CA GLU A 139 -17.44 5.07 -17.19
C GLU A 139 -18.08 4.99 -15.79
N VAL A 140 -17.38 5.46 -14.74
CA VAL A 140 -17.90 5.48 -13.35
C VAL A 140 -18.20 6.89 -12.87
N GLY A 141 -18.48 7.84 -13.77
CA GLY A 141 -18.95 9.19 -13.43
C GLY A 141 -17.87 10.27 -13.40
N GLY A 142 -16.64 9.95 -13.72
CA GLY A 142 -15.54 10.92 -13.76
C GLY A 142 -15.14 11.45 -12.38
N GLY A 143 -14.29 12.49 -12.36
CA GLY A 143 -13.82 13.13 -11.15
C GLY A 143 -12.38 12.78 -10.80
N SER A 144 -11.97 13.09 -9.56
CA SER A 144 -10.60 12.84 -9.08
C SER A 144 -10.63 12.05 -7.78
N TYR A 145 -9.61 11.22 -7.56
CA TYR A 145 -9.39 10.52 -6.30
C TYR A 145 -7.93 10.61 -5.85
N PRO A 146 -7.64 10.40 -4.55
CA PRO A 146 -6.27 10.36 -4.07
C PRO A 146 -5.61 9.03 -4.42
N GLY A 147 -4.64 9.04 -5.33
CA GLY A 147 -3.77 7.89 -5.58
C GLY A 147 -2.80 7.65 -4.42
N LEU A 148 -2.34 8.73 -3.78
CA LEU A 148 -1.61 8.70 -2.50
C LEU A 148 -2.19 9.77 -1.57
N LEU A 149 -2.55 9.35 -0.35
CA LEU A 149 -3.19 10.17 0.67
C LEU A 149 -2.41 10.11 1.98
N ALA A 150 -2.24 11.24 2.65
CA ALA A 150 -1.82 11.31 4.03
C ALA A 150 -3.01 11.70 4.93
N ARG A 151 -3.47 10.78 5.77
CA ARG A 151 -4.48 11.10 6.80
C ARG A 151 -3.80 11.82 7.96
N MET A 152 -4.52 12.78 8.53
CA MET A 152 -4.00 13.59 9.63
C MET A 152 -4.80 13.36 10.91
N GLN A 153 -4.08 13.32 12.03
CA GLN A 153 -4.68 13.33 13.36
C GLN A 153 -3.82 14.20 14.28
N ARG A 154 -4.44 15.15 14.98
CA ARG A 154 -3.76 16.06 15.91
C ARG A 154 -2.52 16.73 15.31
N GLY A 155 -2.63 17.22 14.06
CA GLY A 155 -1.55 17.92 13.34
C GLY A 155 -0.39 17.04 12.84
N ARG A 156 -0.53 15.72 12.92
CA ARG A 156 0.47 14.74 12.46
C ARG A 156 -0.11 13.76 11.46
N VAL A 157 0.74 13.23 10.59
CA VAL A 157 0.37 12.13 9.68
C VAL A 157 0.05 10.90 10.52
N SER A 158 -1.18 10.41 10.45
CA SER A 158 -1.64 9.21 11.17
C SER A 158 -1.64 7.96 10.30
N ALA A 159 -1.76 8.12 8.98
CA ALA A 159 -1.65 7.04 8.01
C ALA A 159 -1.17 7.55 6.65
N LEU A 160 -0.51 6.67 5.89
CA LEU A 160 -0.26 6.82 4.46
C LEU A 160 -1.09 5.78 3.73
N VAL A 161 -1.85 6.21 2.72
CA VAL A 161 -2.76 5.34 1.96
C VAL A 161 -2.44 5.49 0.49
N ALA A 162 -1.95 4.43 -0.12
CA ALA A 162 -1.77 4.34 -1.56
C ALA A 162 -2.90 3.50 -2.15
N ARG A 163 -3.50 3.95 -3.26
CA ARG A 163 -4.66 3.30 -3.84
C ARG A 163 -4.73 3.45 -5.35
N SER A 164 -5.41 2.52 -5.99
CA SER A 164 -5.83 2.57 -7.37
C SER A 164 -7.34 2.51 -7.46
N SER A 165 -7.90 2.87 -8.60
CA SER A 165 -9.28 2.61 -8.94
C SER A 165 -9.42 1.22 -9.57
N VAL A 166 -10.65 0.72 -9.66
CA VAL A 166 -10.95 -0.54 -10.36
C VAL A 166 -10.81 -0.42 -11.89
N CYS A 167 -10.50 0.76 -12.40
CA CYS A 167 -10.34 1.05 -13.81
C CYS A 167 -8.88 1.15 -14.27
N ASP A 168 -7.90 0.96 -13.36
CA ASP A 168 -6.46 1.04 -13.69
C ASP A 168 -5.86 -0.31 -14.11
#